data_b1711599787a26d683cf3d11cb4c83c4
#
_entry.id   b1711599787a26d683cf3d11cb4c83c4
#
_cell.length_a   1.000
_cell.length_b   1.000
_cell.length_c   1.000
_cell.angle_alpha   90.00
_cell.angle_beta   90.00
_cell.angle_gamma   90.00
#
_symmetry.space_group_name_H-M   'P 1'
#
loop_
_entity.id
_entity.type
_entity.pdbx_description
1 polymer ?
#
loop_
_entity_poly.entity_id
_entity_poly.type
_entity_poly.pdbx_seq_one_letter_code
_entity_poly.pdbx_strand_id
1 'polypeptide(L)'
;MTHPPSLLCIGLTTVDVVALPVRLEPFDGVRLIDAVQMAPAGTAAGTALVAAKLRVATQLAGAVGPDAAGRFIRGELIHAGVDVALLEVLPGLPTSATLIPIDAAGNRMIYHSPGAAALMSLSNALKTAAASASAVHYAGVGARNLDGHAAEFLAPAKARGALITCDLIAPGPNSAAELRRLLPYIDVFMPSAVEARFVTGESDLPRAAQALRDWGAGAIVIKNGADGALALDKAGRLGVVPAVKIDRVVDTTSCGDSFCAGFIAATLRGRPWGQALRFAAATASLVARGPATLGVLESYEQADSIAAPASG
;
A
#
# COMPACT_ATOMS: atom_id res chain seq x y z
N MET A 1 17.02 20.89 15.92
CA MET A 1 16.62 20.83 14.50
C MET A 1 15.59 19.70 14.38
N THR A 2 14.35 20.02 14.08
CA THR A 2 13.32 19.00 13.85
C THR A 2 13.63 18.35 12.49
N HIS A 3 13.97 17.07 12.50
CA HIS A 3 14.10 16.31 11.26
C HIS A 3 12.76 16.36 10.47
N PRO A 4 12.80 16.41 9.13
CA PRO A 4 11.57 16.33 8.35
C PRO A 4 10.82 15.04 8.70
N PRO A 5 9.47 15.07 8.67
CA PRO A 5 8.68 13.87 8.93
C PRO A 5 9.11 12.71 8.03
N SER A 6 9.35 11.54 8.62
CA SER A 6 9.82 10.34 7.94
C SER A 6 8.79 9.22 8.01
N LEU A 7 8.72 8.42 6.94
CA LEU A 7 7.87 7.24 6.82
C LEU A 7 8.73 5.99 6.73
N LEU A 8 8.44 4.99 7.55
CA LEU A 8 8.95 3.63 7.39
C LEU A 8 7.82 2.74 6.85
N CYS A 9 7.99 2.18 5.66
CA CYS A 9 7.13 1.13 5.11
C CYS A 9 7.72 -0.24 5.43
N ILE A 10 6.90 -1.16 5.97
CA ILE A 10 7.34 -2.51 6.39
C ILE A 10 6.44 -3.54 5.72
N GLY A 11 7.00 -4.47 4.94
CA GLY A 11 6.22 -5.59 4.42
C GLY A 11 6.56 -5.99 2.99
N LEU A 12 5.53 -6.36 2.23
CA LEU A 12 5.68 -7.04 0.95
C LEU A 12 6.32 -6.16 -0.12
N THR A 13 7.32 -6.75 -0.79
CA THR A 13 8.08 -6.15 -1.87
C THR A 13 8.12 -7.14 -3.03
N THR A 14 7.63 -6.73 -4.19
CA THR A 14 7.53 -7.55 -5.40
C THR A 14 7.92 -6.74 -6.64
N VAL A 15 8.26 -7.40 -7.74
CA VAL A 15 8.25 -6.78 -9.05
C VAL A 15 6.93 -7.11 -9.73
N ASP A 16 6.21 -6.10 -10.20
CA ASP A 16 5.07 -6.29 -11.07
C ASP A 16 5.49 -6.09 -12.53
N VAL A 17 5.05 -7.02 -13.38
CA VAL A 17 5.22 -6.99 -14.84
C VAL A 17 3.83 -6.84 -15.46
N VAL A 18 3.52 -5.63 -15.90
CA VAL A 18 2.23 -5.28 -16.50
C VAL A 18 2.35 -5.32 -18.02
N ALA A 19 1.48 -6.07 -18.69
CA ALA A 19 1.40 -6.18 -20.15
C ALA A 19 0.03 -5.72 -20.64
N LEU A 20 -0.03 -4.74 -21.57
CA LEU A 20 -1.31 -4.17 -22.03
C LEU A 20 -1.24 -3.56 -23.44
N PRO A 21 -2.38 -3.53 -24.20
CA PRO A 21 -3.52 -4.40 -23.97
C PRO A 21 -3.25 -5.81 -24.46
N VAL A 22 -3.71 -6.81 -23.72
CA VAL A 22 -3.60 -8.21 -24.12
C VAL A 22 -4.96 -8.79 -24.47
N ARG A 23 -5.01 -9.90 -25.22
CA ARG A 23 -6.20 -10.76 -25.34
C ARG A 23 -6.01 -11.95 -24.41
N LEU A 24 -6.97 -12.16 -23.52
CA LEU A 24 -6.87 -13.17 -22.46
C LEU A 24 -7.26 -14.58 -22.94
N GLU A 25 -7.78 -14.72 -24.18
CA GLU A 25 -8.05 -16.03 -24.76
C GLU A 25 -6.74 -16.75 -25.20
N PRO A 26 -6.71 -18.07 -25.14
CA PRO A 26 -5.57 -18.87 -25.64
C PRO A 26 -5.30 -18.60 -27.12
N PHE A 27 -4.02 -18.59 -27.50
CA PHE A 27 -3.60 -18.48 -28.90
C PHE A 27 -2.28 -19.22 -29.12
N ASP A 28 -2.00 -19.55 -30.36
CA ASP A 28 -0.70 -20.04 -30.82
C ASP A 28 -0.01 -18.95 -31.66
N GLY A 29 1.29 -18.74 -31.43
CA GLY A 29 2.08 -17.75 -32.14
C GLY A 29 2.46 -16.51 -31.31
N VAL A 30 2.74 -15.39 -32.01
CA VAL A 30 3.16 -14.11 -31.42
C VAL A 30 2.08 -13.07 -31.62
N ARG A 31 1.72 -12.35 -30.55
CA ARG A 31 0.86 -11.16 -30.63
C ARG A 31 1.64 -9.94 -30.19
N LEU A 32 1.52 -8.87 -30.98
CA LEU A 32 2.05 -7.57 -30.60
C LEU A 32 1.11 -6.91 -29.62
N ILE A 33 1.65 -6.25 -28.60
CA ILE A 33 0.95 -5.46 -27.61
C ILE A 33 1.63 -4.07 -27.52
N ASP A 34 0.96 -3.10 -26.93
CA ASP A 34 1.46 -1.73 -26.92
C ASP A 34 2.59 -1.55 -25.91
N ALA A 35 2.50 -2.19 -24.75
CA ALA A 35 3.49 -2.01 -23.70
C ALA A 35 3.67 -3.24 -22.80
N VAL A 36 4.90 -3.41 -22.34
CA VAL A 36 5.26 -4.19 -21.16
C VAL A 36 6.02 -3.27 -20.21
N GLN A 37 5.54 -3.17 -18.98
CA GLN A 37 6.17 -2.32 -17.97
C GLN A 37 6.51 -3.13 -16.73
N MET A 38 7.66 -2.82 -16.14
CA MET A 38 8.10 -3.36 -14.85
C MET A 38 8.14 -2.24 -13.82
N ALA A 39 7.68 -2.53 -12.61
CA ALA A 39 7.77 -1.58 -11.51
C ALA A 39 7.99 -2.29 -10.16
N PRO A 40 8.67 -1.65 -9.20
CA PRO A 40 8.59 -2.06 -7.81
C PRO A 40 7.15 -1.96 -7.33
N ALA A 41 6.68 -3.00 -6.68
CA ALA A 41 5.31 -3.13 -6.19
C ALA A 41 5.26 -3.98 -4.92
N GLY A 42 4.06 -4.40 -4.52
CA GLY A 42 3.79 -4.96 -3.21
C GLY A 42 3.37 -3.86 -2.25
N THR A 43 2.54 -4.19 -1.28
CA THR A 43 1.87 -3.20 -0.42
C THR A 43 2.82 -2.26 0.31
N ALA A 44 4.01 -2.73 0.71
CA ALA A 44 5.01 -1.86 1.34
C ALA A 44 5.84 -1.08 0.32
N ALA A 45 6.37 -1.74 -0.72
CA ALA A 45 7.23 -1.08 -1.70
C ALA A 45 6.43 -0.13 -2.61
N GLY A 46 5.21 -0.48 -3.00
CA GLY A 46 4.30 0.41 -3.73
C GLY A 46 3.97 1.67 -2.94
N THR A 47 3.58 1.52 -1.67
CA THR A 47 3.35 2.67 -0.78
C THR A 47 4.62 3.52 -0.62
N ALA A 48 5.80 2.90 -0.45
CA ALA A 48 7.06 3.62 -0.31
C ALA A 48 7.42 4.42 -1.56
N LEU A 49 7.27 3.84 -2.75
CA LEU A 49 7.55 4.48 -4.03
C LEU A 49 6.64 5.69 -4.25
N VAL A 50 5.34 5.54 -4.00
CA VAL A 50 4.36 6.63 -4.14
C VAL A 50 4.62 7.72 -3.08
N ALA A 51 4.91 7.37 -1.84
CA ALA A 51 5.22 8.33 -0.78
C ALA A 51 6.47 9.16 -1.10
N ALA A 52 7.53 8.53 -1.64
CA ALA A 52 8.73 9.22 -2.10
C ALA A 52 8.39 10.19 -3.26
N LYS A 53 7.56 9.77 -4.22
CA LYS A 53 7.06 10.65 -5.30
C LYS A 53 6.28 11.84 -4.76
N LEU A 54 5.56 11.67 -3.65
CA LEU A 54 4.87 12.72 -2.91
C LEU A 54 5.82 13.52 -1.96
N ARG A 55 7.14 13.35 -2.10
CA ARG A 55 8.17 14.06 -1.31
C ARG A 55 8.08 13.82 0.21
N VAL A 56 7.80 12.59 0.60
CA VAL A 56 7.96 12.11 1.97
C VAL A 56 9.31 11.40 2.08
N ALA A 57 10.13 11.75 3.07
CA ALA A 57 11.36 11.00 3.36
C ALA A 57 10.97 9.57 3.76
N THR A 58 11.30 8.59 2.92
CA THR A 58 10.76 7.23 3.03
C THR A 58 11.86 6.20 3.08
N GLN A 59 11.75 5.28 4.04
CA GLN A 59 12.56 4.08 4.16
C GLN A 59 11.69 2.83 3.95
N LEU A 60 12.24 1.80 3.30
CA LEU A 60 11.57 0.52 3.09
C LEU A 60 12.29 -0.60 3.84
N ALA A 61 11.55 -1.33 4.66
CA ALA A 61 11.92 -2.62 5.21
C ALA A 61 11.12 -3.72 4.50
N GLY A 62 11.82 -4.64 3.85
CA GLY A 62 11.25 -5.71 3.05
C GLY A 62 12.31 -6.74 2.72
N ALA A 63 12.00 -7.68 1.81
CA ALA A 63 12.97 -8.67 1.35
C ALA A 63 12.83 -8.96 -0.13
N VAL A 64 13.99 -9.17 -0.79
CA VAL A 64 14.14 -9.58 -2.19
C VAL A 64 15.14 -10.74 -2.32
N GLY A 65 15.17 -11.40 -3.45
CA GLY A 65 16.19 -12.38 -3.79
C GLY A 65 17.44 -11.72 -4.40
N PRO A 66 18.56 -12.47 -4.53
CA PRO A 66 19.81 -12.00 -5.17
C PRO A 66 19.76 -12.01 -6.72
N ASP A 67 18.57 -12.05 -7.30
CA ASP A 67 18.31 -12.14 -8.73
C ASP A 67 18.21 -10.79 -9.46
N ALA A 68 17.91 -10.82 -10.76
CA ALA A 68 17.77 -9.62 -11.58
C ALA A 68 16.59 -8.74 -11.12
N ALA A 69 15.48 -9.37 -10.71
CA ALA A 69 14.30 -8.66 -10.23
C ALA A 69 14.59 -7.91 -8.92
N GLY A 70 15.31 -8.52 -7.97
CA GLY A 70 15.72 -7.88 -6.73
C GLY A 70 16.66 -6.69 -6.96
N ARG A 71 17.61 -6.82 -7.90
CA ARG A 71 18.48 -5.69 -8.31
C ARG A 71 17.69 -4.58 -8.96
N PHE A 72 16.72 -4.90 -9.82
CA PHE A 72 15.83 -3.94 -10.45
C PHE A 72 15.03 -3.15 -9.40
N ILE A 73 14.31 -3.84 -8.51
CA ILE A 73 13.53 -3.22 -7.44
C ILE A 73 14.40 -2.26 -6.63
N ARG A 74 15.57 -2.73 -6.17
CA ARG A 74 16.49 -1.93 -5.37
C ARG A 74 16.96 -0.68 -6.11
N GLY A 75 17.31 -0.81 -7.40
CA GLY A 75 17.75 0.29 -8.24
C GLY A 75 16.67 1.35 -8.42
N GLU A 76 15.46 0.95 -8.77
CA GLU A 76 14.33 1.85 -8.98
C GLU A 76 13.91 2.59 -7.70
N LEU A 77 13.90 1.90 -6.55
CA LEU A 77 13.59 2.51 -5.26
C LEU A 77 14.64 3.56 -4.87
N ILE A 78 15.93 3.25 -5.05
CA ILE A 78 17.02 4.23 -4.81
C ILE A 78 16.88 5.42 -5.74
N HIS A 79 16.60 5.20 -7.04
CA HIS A 79 16.38 6.27 -8.01
C HIS A 79 15.21 7.18 -7.62
N ALA A 80 14.17 6.62 -7.04
CA ALA A 80 13.02 7.36 -6.52
C ALA A 80 13.26 8.06 -5.17
N GLY A 81 14.44 7.89 -4.57
CA GLY A 81 14.80 8.51 -3.29
C GLY A 81 14.32 7.74 -2.06
N VAL A 82 13.95 6.46 -2.20
CA VAL A 82 13.62 5.58 -1.07
C VAL A 82 14.92 5.05 -0.44
N ASP A 83 15.06 5.17 0.87
CA ASP A 83 16.12 4.50 1.62
C ASP A 83 15.84 3.00 1.71
N VAL A 84 16.74 2.20 1.14
CA VAL A 84 16.65 0.74 1.07
C VAL A 84 17.64 0.02 2.00
N ALA A 85 18.15 0.70 3.03
CA ALA A 85 19.09 0.11 3.98
C ALA A 85 18.51 -1.09 4.76
N LEU A 86 17.17 -1.16 4.89
CA LEU A 86 16.44 -2.27 5.51
C LEU A 86 15.82 -3.24 4.50
N LEU A 87 16.13 -3.11 3.21
CA LEU A 87 15.71 -4.08 2.20
C LEU A 87 16.70 -5.25 2.17
N GLU A 88 16.30 -6.37 2.77
CA GLU A 88 17.11 -7.57 2.88
C GLU A 88 17.26 -8.28 1.52
N VAL A 89 18.41 -8.88 1.29
CA VAL A 89 18.65 -9.82 0.18
C VAL A 89 18.76 -11.21 0.78
N LEU A 90 17.78 -12.08 0.49
CA LEU A 90 17.70 -13.43 1.06
C LEU A 90 18.29 -14.46 0.10
N PRO A 91 19.50 -15.03 0.37
CA PRO A 91 20.10 -16.04 -0.46
C PRO A 91 19.22 -17.28 -0.59
N GLY A 92 19.20 -17.88 -1.78
CA GLY A 92 18.45 -19.12 -2.05
C GLY A 92 16.94 -18.93 -2.30
N LEU A 93 16.45 -17.70 -2.23
CA LEU A 93 15.05 -17.38 -2.53
C LEU A 93 14.97 -16.46 -3.76
N PRO A 94 14.00 -16.67 -4.67
CA PRO A 94 13.74 -15.72 -5.74
C PRO A 94 13.08 -14.45 -5.17
N THR A 95 13.20 -13.35 -5.89
CA THR A 95 12.38 -12.17 -5.64
C THR A 95 10.91 -12.49 -5.97
N SER A 96 9.98 -12.06 -5.13
CA SER A 96 8.55 -12.17 -5.43
C SER A 96 8.22 -11.39 -6.70
N ALA A 97 7.40 -11.96 -7.57
CA ALA A 97 7.07 -11.38 -8.86
C ALA A 97 5.59 -11.60 -9.21
N THR A 98 4.99 -10.62 -9.87
CA THR A 98 3.60 -10.68 -10.33
C THR A 98 3.55 -10.38 -11.82
N LEU A 99 2.92 -11.24 -12.60
CA LEU A 99 2.59 -10.99 -14.00
C LEU A 99 1.12 -10.53 -14.08
N ILE A 100 0.88 -9.39 -14.70
CA ILE A 100 -0.44 -8.73 -14.76
C ILE A 100 -0.78 -8.40 -16.22
N PRO A 101 -1.31 -9.36 -17.00
CA PRO A 101 -1.88 -9.07 -18.30
C PRO A 101 -3.22 -8.32 -18.14
N ILE A 102 -3.36 -7.18 -18.86
CA ILE A 102 -4.54 -6.31 -18.84
C ILE A 102 -5.13 -6.26 -20.25
N ASP A 103 -6.42 -6.51 -20.42
CA ASP A 103 -7.09 -6.41 -21.70
C ASP A 103 -7.51 -4.96 -22.05
N ALA A 104 -8.02 -4.76 -23.26
CA ALA A 104 -8.45 -3.45 -23.73
C ALA A 104 -9.62 -2.83 -22.94
N ALA A 105 -10.37 -3.65 -22.21
CA ALA A 105 -11.46 -3.23 -21.32
C ALA A 105 -10.98 -2.92 -19.89
N GLY A 106 -9.68 -3.14 -19.58
CA GLY A 106 -9.11 -2.96 -18.25
C GLY A 106 -9.29 -4.17 -17.33
N ASN A 107 -9.79 -5.31 -17.83
CA ASN A 107 -9.83 -6.54 -17.06
C ASN A 107 -8.41 -7.08 -16.91
N ARG A 108 -8.06 -7.57 -15.72
CA ARG A 108 -6.73 -8.06 -15.40
C ARG A 108 -6.76 -9.47 -14.80
N MET A 109 -5.74 -10.23 -15.11
CA MET A 109 -5.42 -11.47 -14.42
C MET A 109 -4.15 -11.25 -13.58
N ILE A 110 -4.06 -11.88 -12.42
CA ILE A 110 -2.91 -11.74 -11.52
C ILE A 110 -2.29 -13.11 -11.33
N TYR A 111 -1.06 -13.28 -11.81
CA TYR A 111 -0.24 -14.47 -11.58
C TYR A 111 0.90 -14.08 -10.65
N HIS A 112 0.82 -14.50 -9.39
CA HIS A 112 1.82 -14.18 -8.38
C HIS A 112 2.73 -15.37 -8.08
N SER A 113 4.04 -15.15 -8.21
CA SER A 113 5.07 -16.09 -7.76
C SER A 113 5.59 -15.61 -6.40
N PRO A 114 5.30 -16.33 -5.32
CA PRO A 114 5.83 -15.97 -4.01
C PRO A 114 7.34 -16.22 -3.95
N GLY A 115 8.01 -15.41 -3.13
CA GLY A 115 9.46 -15.50 -2.96
C GLY A 115 9.88 -14.93 -1.62
N ALA A 116 10.94 -14.12 -1.61
CA ALA A 116 11.55 -13.56 -0.42
C ALA A 116 10.63 -12.63 0.41
N ALA A 117 9.66 -11.95 -0.24
CA ALA A 117 8.89 -10.86 0.39
C ALA A 117 8.23 -11.22 1.72
N ALA A 118 7.68 -12.45 1.84
CA ALA A 118 7.01 -12.91 3.06
C ALA A 118 7.97 -13.41 4.16
N LEU A 119 9.28 -13.37 3.93
CA LEU A 119 10.30 -13.97 4.80
C LEU A 119 11.31 -12.96 5.34
N MET A 120 11.02 -11.66 5.26
CA MET A 120 11.86 -10.62 5.86
C MET A 120 12.03 -10.85 7.37
N SER A 121 13.17 -10.42 7.92
CA SER A 121 13.53 -10.66 9.32
C SER A 121 13.03 -9.56 10.25
N LEU A 122 12.68 -9.93 11.48
CA LEU A 122 12.49 -8.97 12.58
C LEU A 122 13.85 -8.61 13.21
N SER A 123 14.57 -7.70 12.57
CA SER A 123 15.91 -7.28 13.03
C SER A 123 15.86 -6.16 14.07
N ASN A 124 16.92 -6.00 14.85
CA ASN A 124 17.07 -4.85 15.75
C ASN A 124 17.11 -3.52 14.97
N ALA A 125 17.67 -3.51 13.75
CA ALA A 125 17.69 -2.35 12.90
C ALA A 125 16.26 -1.93 12.50
N LEU A 126 15.38 -2.88 12.17
CA LEU A 126 13.95 -2.63 11.91
C LEU A 126 13.26 -2.01 13.13
N LYS A 127 13.46 -2.59 14.33
CA LYS A 127 12.87 -2.08 15.58
C LYS A 127 13.32 -0.65 15.88
N THR A 128 14.61 -0.36 15.67
CA THR A 128 15.19 0.99 15.88
C THR A 128 14.60 1.99 14.86
N ALA A 129 14.52 1.61 13.59
CA ALA A 129 13.94 2.46 12.55
C ALA A 129 12.46 2.76 12.83
N ALA A 130 11.68 1.74 13.21
CA ALA A 130 10.27 1.92 13.57
C ALA A 130 10.10 2.88 14.75
N ALA A 131 10.93 2.75 15.79
CA ALA A 131 10.89 3.62 16.95
C ALA A 131 11.29 5.07 16.65
N SER A 132 12.02 5.37 15.57
CA SER A 132 12.46 6.71 15.20
C SER A 132 11.63 7.38 14.10
N ALA A 133 10.80 6.64 13.38
CA ALA A 133 9.97 7.16 12.30
C ALA A 133 8.83 8.05 12.82
N SER A 134 8.44 9.07 12.03
CA SER A 134 7.25 9.89 12.30
C SER A 134 5.96 9.16 11.93
N ALA A 135 6.03 8.25 10.96
CA ALA A 135 4.96 7.34 10.60
C ALA A 135 5.52 5.95 10.27
N VAL A 136 4.76 4.92 10.60
CA VAL A 136 5.03 3.53 10.19
C VAL A 136 3.81 3.02 9.41
N HIS A 137 4.05 2.55 8.20
CA HIS A 137 3.06 1.84 7.41
C HIS A 137 3.38 0.34 7.44
N TYR A 138 2.54 -0.42 8.14
CA TYR A 138 2.68 -1.87 8.22
C TYR A 138 1.80 -2.56 7.18
N ALA A 139 2.43 -3.14 6.19
CA ALA A 139 1.81 -3.88 5.09
C ALA A 139 2.39 -5.30 4.97
N GLY A 140 2.67 -5.90 6.13
CA GLY A 140 3.33 -7.20 6.25
C GLY A 140 2.46 -8.28 6.92
N VAL A 141 1.14 -8.10 7.01
CA VAL A 141 0.25 -9.14 7.53
C VAL A 141 0.35 -10.39 6.65
N GLY A 142 0.67 -11.54 7.23
CA GLY A 142 0.98 -12.77 6.50
C GLY A 142 2.48 -12.97 6.22
N ALA A 143 3.34 -12.02 6.57
CA ALA A 143 4.80 -12.21 6.56
C ALA A 143 5.20 -13.09 7.75
N ARG A 144 5.58 -14.34 7.47
CA ARG A 144 5.73 -15.42 8.47
C ARG A 144 6.60 -15.07 9.68
N ASN A 145 7.66 -14.28 9.47
CA ASN A 145 8.59 -13.92 10.54
C ASN A 145 8.16 -12.65 11.31
N LEU A 146 7.12 -11.95 10.86
CA LEU A 146 6.57 -10.75 11.51
C LEU A 146 5.25 -11.03 12.23
N ASP A 147 4.47 -12.01 11.74
CA ASP A 147 3.20 -12.38 12.35
C ASP A 147 3.41 -12.80 13.80
N GLY A 148 2.58 -12.27 14.70
CA GLY A 148 2.71 -12.47 16.15
C GLY A 148 3.71 -11.56 16.85
N HIS A 149 4.58 -10.84 16.09
CA HIS A 149 5.66 -10.00 16.64
C HIS A 149 5.47 -8.50 16.40
N ALA A 150 4.36 -8.09 15.78
CA ALA A 150 4.13 -6.68 15.43
C ALA A 150 4.21 -5.73 16.64
N ALA A 151 3.78 -6.18 17.83
CA ALA A 151 3.89 -5.42 19.06
C ALA A 151 5.32 -4.97 19.38
N GLU A 152 6.34 -5.77 19.02
CA GLU A 152 7.73 -5.50 19.39
C GLU A 152 8.31 -4.24 18.72
N PHE A 153 7.77 -3.85 17.56
CA PHE A 153 8.22 -2.66 16.84
C PHE A 153 7.15 -1.57 16.71
N LEU A 154 5.86 -1.93 16.70
CA LEU A 154 4.78 -0.94 16.62
C LEU A 154 4.47 -0.27 17.97
N ALA A 155 4.51 -1.01 19.09
CA ALA A 155 4.23 -0.42 20.39
C ALA A 155 5.24 0.66 20.79
N PRO A 156 6.57 0.49 20.63
CA PRO A 156 7.53 1.55 20.86
C PRO A 156 7.35 2.76 19.94
N ALA A 157 7.04 2.55 18.65
CA ALA A 157 6.77 3.62 17.70
C ALA A 157 5.53 4.43 18.11
N LYS A 158 4.43 3.75 18.46
CA LYS A 158 3.19 4.38 18.94
C LYS A 158 3.39 5.18 20.22
N ALA A 159 4.15 4.63 21.17
CA ALA A 159 4.46 5.32 22.44
C ALA A 159 5.25 6.64 22.25
N ARG A 160 5.97 6.78 21.13
CA ARG A 160 6.68 8.01 20.74
C ARG A 160 5.82 8.96 19.90
N GLY A 161 4.57 8.62 19.64
CA GLY A 161 3.62 9.45 18.88
C GLY A 161 3.70 9.28 17.36
N ALA A 162 4.35 8.22 16.87
CA ALA A 162 4.32 7.92 15.44
C ALA A 162 2.90 7.59 14.97
N LEU A 163 2.55 8.04 13.77
CA LEU A 163 1.33 7.59 13.09
C LEU A 163 1.52 6.16 12.62
N ILE A 164 0.70 5.23 13.10
CA ILE A 164 0.75 3.83 12.67
C ILE A 164 -0.41 3.54 11.74
N THR A 165 -0.11 3.23 10.48
CA THR A 165 -1.09 2.81 9.49
C THR A 165 -0.86 1.36 9.08
N CYS A 166 -1.93 0.68 8.65
CA CYS A 166 -1.83 -0.70 8.17
C CYS A 166 -2.70 -0.89 6.93
N ASP A 167 -2.20 -1.68 5.99
CA ASP A 167 -2.94 -2.22 4.86
C ASP A 167 -2.89 -3.75 4.88
N LEU A 168 -3.70 -4.37 4.03
CA LEU A 168 -3.84 -5.82 3.92
C LEU A 168 -3.86 -6.20 2.44
N ILE A 169 -3.31 -7.36 2.11
CA ILE A 169 -3.43 -7.95 0.78
C ILE A 169 -3.62 -9.47 0.89
N ALA A 170 -4.47 -10.01 0.04
CA ALA A 170 -4.69 -11.45 -0.12
C ALA A 170 -4.81 -12.19 1.22
N PRO A 171 -5.77 -11.82 2.10
CA PRO A 171 -5.90 -12.42 3.42
C PRO A 171 -6.14 -13.92 3.34
N GLY A 172 -5.48 -14.65 4.23
CA GLY A 172 -5.63 -16.08 4.39
C GLY A 172 -6.42 -16.44 5.66
N PRO A 173 -6.57 -17.74 5.95
CA PRO A 173 -7.36 -18.23 7.09
C PRO A 173 -6.94 -17.67 8.46
N ASN A 174 -5.66 -17.33 8.63
CA ASN A 174 -5.11 -16.83 9.89
C ASN A 174 -5.13 -15.30 10.00
N SER A 175 -5.46 -14.57 8.91
CA SER A 175 -5.36 -13.11 8.89
C SER A 175 -6.25 -12.43 9.92
N ALA A 176 -7.46 -12.94 10.16
CA ALA A 176 -8.35 -12.40 11.20
C ALA A 176 -7.76 -12.53 12.62
N ALA A 177 -7.11 -13.64 12.92
CA ALA A 177 -6.46 -13.84 14.22
C ALA A 177 -5.26 -12.92 14.39
N GLU A 178 -4.45 -12.74 13.34
CA GLU A 178 -3.31 -11.82 13.38
C GLU A 178 -3.76 -10.36 13.47
N LEU A 179 -4.79 -9.96 12.74
CA LEU A 179 -5.34 -8.60 12.82
C LEU A 179 -5.85 -8.28 14.24
N ARG A 180 -6.49 -9.21 14.94
CA ARG A 180 -6.92 -8.98 16.34
C ARG A 180 -5.77 -8.71 17.29
N ARG A 181 -4.57 -9.26 17.03
CA ARG A 181 -3.36 -8.97 17.81
C ARG A 181 -2.73 -7.62 17.41
N LEU A 182 -2.83 -7.26 16.14
CA LEU A 182 -2.16 -6.13 15.53
C LEU A 182 -2.95 -4.82 15.69
N LEU A 183 -4.27 -4.83 15.47
CA LEU A 183 -5.10 -3.63 15.38
C LEU A 183 -5.07 -2.71 16.61
N PRO A 184 -4.86 -3.18 17.86
CA PRO A 184 -4.67 -2.29 19.01
C PRO A 184 -3.48 -1.31 18.87
N TYR A 185 -2.51 -1.62 18.03
CA TYR A 185 -1.37 -0.76 17.75
C TYR A 185 -1.60 0.17 16.56
N ILE A 186 -2.64 -0.04 15.76
CA ILE A 186 -2.89 0.67 14.50
C ILE A 186 -3.77 1.89 14.73
N ASP A 187 -3.32 3.06 14.27
CA ASP A 187 -4.11 4.29 14.30
C ASP A 187 -5.12 4.34 13.16
N VAL A 188 -4.75 3.85 11.97
CA VAL A 188 -5.64 3.81 10.81
C VAL A 188 -5.41 2.52 10.02
N PHE A 189 -6.41 1.66 9.95
CA PHE A 189 -6.41 0.45 9.13
C PHE A 189 -7.17 0.70 7.82
N MET A 190 -6.53 0.39 6.68
CA MET A 190 -7.00 0.78 5.35
C MET A 190 -7.16 -0.42 4.39
N PRO A 191 -7.98 -1.44 4.70
CA PRO A 191 -8.21 -2.59 3.82
C PRO A 191 -9.07 -2.20 2.60
N SER A 192 -9.08 -3.06 1.58
CA SER A 192 -10.13 -3.03 0.55
C SER A 192 -11.45 -3.60 1.07
N ALA A 193 -12.55 -3.32 0.36
CA ALA A 193 -13.87 -3.85 0.68
C ALA A 193 -13.91 -5.39 0.66
N VAL A 194 -13.18 -6.01 -0.28
CA VAL A 194 -13.08 -7.48 -0.37
C VAL A 194 -12.36 -8.04 0.84
N GLU A 195 -11.24 -7.45 1.23
CA GLU A 195 -10.45 -7.88 2.38
C GLU A 195 -11.19 -7.68 3.70
N ALA A 196 -11.84 -6.52 3.87
CA ALA A 196 -12.64 -6.24 5.06
C ALA A 196 -13.75 -7.27 5.25
N ARG A 197 -14.51 -7.59 4.17
CA ARG A 197 -15.53 -8.63 4.19
C ARG A 197 -14.96 -10.00 4.51
N PHE A 198 -13.82 -10.35 3.91
CA PHE A 198 -13.19 -11.65 4.12
C PHE A 198 -12.78 -11.86 5.58
N VAL A 199 -12.09 -10.89 6.18
CA VAL A 199 -11.54 -11.08 7.54
C VAL A 199 -12.59 -10.93 8.62
N THR A 200 -13.66 -10.16 8.39
CA THR A 200 -14.73 -9.96 9.37
C THR A 200 -15.89 -10.95 9.22
N GLY A 201 -16.09 -11.48 8.02
CA GLY A 201 -17.30 -12.25 7.66
C GLY A 201 -18.54 -11.37 7.43
N GLU A 202 -18.42 -10.05 7.55
CA GLU A 202 -19.52 -9.11 7.36
C GLU A 202 -19.68 -8.72 5.88
N SER A 203 -20.87 -8.84 5.32
CA SER A 203 -21.15 -8.39 3.95
C SER A 203 -21.36 -6.88 3.83
N ASP A 204 -21.85 -6.25 4.91
CA ASP A 204 -22.10 -4.82 5.02
C ASP A 204 -20.85 -4.08 5.47
N LEU A 205 -20.41 -3.06 4.71
CA LEU A 205 -19.16 -2.36 5.00
C LEU A 205 -19.19 -1.54 6.30
N PRO A 206 -20.27 -0.84 6.68
CA PRO A 206 -20.41 -0.24 8.00
C PRO A 206 -20.22 -1.23 9.15
N ARG A 207 -20.80 -2.44 9.07
CA ARG A 207 -20.62 -3.48 10.08
C ARG A 207 -19.19 -4.02 10.08
N ALA A 208 -18.61 -4.24 8.90
CA ALA A 208 -17.20 -4.63 8.78
C ALA A 208 -16.27 -3.58 9.41
N ALA A 209 -16.49 -2.29 9.16
CA ALA A 209 -15.72 -1.21 9.77
C ALA A 209 -15.85 -1.20 11.30
N GLN A 210 -17.07 -1.39 11.81
CA GLN A 210 -17.30 -1.46 13.26
C GLN A 210 -16.60 -2.67 13.88
N ALA A 211 -16.71 -3.86 13.27
CA ALA A 211 -16.04 -5.07 13.76
C ALA A 211 -14.50 -4.89 13.82
N LEU A 212 -13.89 -4.30 12.78
CA LEU A 212 -12.45 -4.02 12.75
C LEU A 212 -12.04 -2.99 13.82
N ARG A 213 -12.90 -2.02 14.10
CA ARG A 213 -12.68 -1.08 15.19
C ARG A 213 -12.78 -1.75 16.56
N ASP A 214 -13.75 -2.63 16.74
CA ASP A 214 -13.92 -3.41 17.98
C ASP A 214 -12.74 -4.35 18.24
N TRP A 215 -11.99 -4.72 17.17
CA TRP A 215 -10.72 -5.43 17.30
C TRP A 215 -9.56 -4.53 17.73
N GLY A 216 -9.78 -3.23 17.90
CA GLY A 216 -8.85 -2.30 18.52
C GLY A 216 -8.24 -1.22 17.62
N ALA A 217 -8.56 -1.17 16.33
CA ALA A 217 -8.06 -0.12 15.45
C ALA A 217 -8.60 1.26 15.85
N GLY A 218 -7.78 2.30 15.74
CA GLY A 218 -8.19 3.67 16.06
C GLY A 218 -9.22 4.23 15.09
N ALA A 219 -9.01 4.05 13.79
CA ALA A 219 -9.91 4.43 12.71
C ALA A 219 -9.82 3.40 11.58
N ILE A 220 -10.88 3.32 10.77
CA ILE A 220 -10.96 2.39 9.65
C ILE A 220 -11.27 3.17 8.37
N VAL A 221 -10.59 2.82 7.27
CA VAL A 221 -10.88 3.34 5.93
C VAL A 221 -10.97 2.16 4.97
N ILE A 222 -12.17 1.76 4.59
CA ILE A 222 -12.40 0.65 3.66
C ILE A 222 -12.41 1.20 2.24
N LYS A 223 -11.38 0.89 1.46
CA LYS A 223 -11.24 1.26 0.05
C LYS A 223 -12.21 0.46 -0.81
N ASN A 224 -13.07 1.11 -1.61
CA ASN A 224 -14.12 0.46 -2.40
C ASN A 224 -14.06 0.83 -3.89
N GLY A 225 -12.87 1.02 -4.44
CA GLY A 225 -12.64 1.27 -5.85
C GLY A 225 -13.41 2.48 -6.39
N ALA A 226 -14.23 2.30 -7.41
CA ALA A 226 -15.00 3.38 -8.03
C ALA A 226 -16.07 3.98 -7.11
N ASP A 227 -16.48 3.28 -6.06
CA ASP A 227 -17.43 3.79 -5.05
C ASP A 227 -16.73 4.65 -3.97
N GLY A 228 -15.40 4.85 -4.10
CA GLY A 228 -14.61 5.64 -3.15
C GLY A 228 -14.17 4.85 -1.93
N ALA A 229 -14.37 5.38 -0.74
CA ALA A 229 -14.02 4.72 0.51
C ALA A 229 -15.02 5.03 1.63
N LEU A 230 -15.26 4.03 2.48
CA LEU A 230 -15.99 4.20 3.73
C LEU A 230 -14.99 4.49 4.84
N ALA A 231 -15.20 5.56 5.60
CA ALA A 231 -14.29 5.97 6.68
C ALA A 231 -15.04 6.03 8.01
N LEU A 232 -14.52 5.32 9.01
CA LEU A 232 -14.96 5.38 10.41
C LEU A 232 -13.85 6.02 11.22
N ASP A 233 -14.05 7.26 11.68
CA ASP A 233 -13.02 8.02 12.39
C ASP A 233 -12.84 7.58 13.84
N LYS A 234 -11.81 8.14 14.51
CA LYS A 234 -11.52 7.85 15.92
C LYS A 234 -12.69 8.18 16.87
N ALA A 235 -13.56 9.12 16.50
CA ALA A 235 -14.73 9.48 17.29
C ALA A 235 -15.96 8.60 17.00
N GLY A 236 -15.85 7.63 16.09
CA GLY A 236 -16.96 6.75 15.69
C GLY A 236 -17.89 7.34 14.65
N ARG A 237 -17.49 8.42 14.00
CA ARG A 237 -18.29 9.04 12.93
C ARG A 237 -18.02 8.33 11.62
N LEU A 238 -19.08 7.83 11.02
CA LEU A 238 -19.04 7.18 9.72
C LEU A 238 -19.22 8.22 8.61
N GLY A 239 -18.43 8.13 7.56
CA GLY A 239 -18.51 8.99 6.39
C GLY A 239 -18.09 8.27 5.13
N VAL A 240 -18.43 8.85 3.99
CA VAL A 240 -18.01 8.37 2.67
C VAL A 240 -17.06 9.38 2.05
N VAL A 241 -15.96 8.88 1.50
CA VAL A 241 -15.03 9.64 0.68
C VAL A 241 -15.31 9.28 -0.76
N PRO A 242 -15.86 10.19 -1.58
CA PRO A 242 -16.16 9.87 -2.95
C PRO A 242 -14.89 9.57 -3.75
N ALA A 243 -14.96 8.64 -4.69
CA ALA A 243 -13.91 8.47 -5.67
C ALA A 243 -13.79 9.72 -6.56
N VAL A 244 -12.57 10.03 -6.97
CA VAL A 244 -12.35 11.03 -8.02
C VAL A 244 -12.79 10.43 -9.35
N LYS A 245 -13.69 11.12 -10.05
CA LYS A 245 -14.11 10.70 -11.39
C LYS A 245 -12.96 10.84 -12.37
N ILE A 246 -12.70 9.81 -13.13
CA ILE A 246 -11.70 9.76 -14.20
C ILE A 246 -12.35 9.25 -15.49
N ASP A 247 -11.91 9.76 -16.62
CA ASP A 247 -12.51 9.42 -17.93
C ASP A 247 -12.20 7.97 -18.33
N ARG A 248 -11.01 7.49 -17.99
CA ARG A 248 -10.55 6.15 -18.31
C ARG A 248 -9.68 5.57 -17.20
N VAL A 249 -10.02 4.37 -16.78
CA VAL A 249 -9.15 3.53 -15.95
C VAL A 249 -8.23 2.73 -16.88
N VAL A 250 -6.92 2.84 -16.67
CA VAL A 250 -5.89 2.09 -17.42
C VAL A 250 -5.46 0.86 -16.63
N ASP A 251 -5.11 1.07 -15.35
CA ASP A 251 -4.66 0.00 -14.46
C ASP A 251 -5.02 0.35 -13.02
N THR A 252 -5.58 -0.58 -12.28
CA THR A 252 -5.91 -0.40 -10.86
C THR A 252 -4.85 -1.02 -9.93
N THR A 253 -3.74 -1.50 -10.48
CA THR A 253 -2.60 -1.98 -9.71
C THR A 253 -2.06 -0.83 -8.84
N SER A 254 -1.70 -1.14 -7.61
CA SER A 254 -1.19 -0.17 -6.61
C SER A 254 -2.10 1.05 -6.29
N CYS A 255 -3.36 1.10 -6.76
CA CYS A 255 -4.28 2.16 -6.33
C CYS A 255 -4.52 2.14 -4.81
N GLY A 256 -4.56 0.95 -4.19
CA GLY A 256 -4.66 0.79 -2.74
C GLY A 256 -3.45 1.37 -2.01
N ASP A 257 -2.25 1.00 -2.46
CA ASP A 257 -0.98 1.47 -1.91
C ASP A 257 -0.85 2.99 -2.05
N SER A 258 -1.27 3.51 -3.21
CA SER A 258 -1.26 4.95 -3.51
C SER A 258 -2.24 5.73 -2.64
N PHE A 259 -3.40 5.16 -2.35
CA PHE A 259 -4.32 5.74 -1.38
C PHE A 259 -3.68 5.83 0.00
N CYS A 260 -3.04 4.75 0.46
CA CYS A 260 -2.32 4.72 1.74
C CYS A 260 -1.19 5.76 1.77
N ALA A 261 -0.36 5.82 0.74
CA ALA A 261 0.72 6.80 0.61
C ALA A 261 0.21 8.25 0.63
N GLY A 262 -0.86 8.53 -0.13
CA GLY A 262 -1.50 9.84 -0.16
C GLY A 262 -2.05 10.26 1.19
N PHE A 263 -2.76 9.35 1.88
CA PHE A 263 -3.26 9.59 3.24
C PHE A 263 -2.13 9.93 4.21
N ILE A 264 -1.06 9.13 4.22
CA ILE A 264 0.10 9.33 5.09
C ILE A 264 0.80 10.67 4.76
N ALA A 265 1.04 10.95 3.48
CA ALA A 265 1.70 12.16 3.03
C ALA A 265 0.95 13.44 3.43
N ALA A 266 -0.38 13.43 3.32
CA ALA A 266 -1.24 14.53 3.73
C ALA A 266 -1.29 14.69 5.26
N THR A 267 -1.38 13.58 5.99
CA THR A 267 -1.42 13.58 7.47
C THR A 267 -0.12 14.08 8.06
N LEU A 268 1.04 13.65 7.53
CA LEU A 268 2.36 14.13 7.96
C LEU A 268 2.56 15.64 7.71
N ARG A 269 1.82 16.23 6.75
CA ARG A 269 1.76 17.68 6.53
C ARG A 269 0.70 18.40 7.36
N GLY A 270 0.08 17.72 8.34
CA GLY A 270 -0.90 18.30 9.25
C GLY A 270 -2.28 18.53 8.63
N ARG A 271 -2.61 17.90 7.49
CA ARG A 271 -3.96 18.04 6.92
C ARG A 271 -5.01 17.39 7.82
N PRO A 272 -6.17 18.04 8.01
CA PRO A 272 -7.30 17.45 8.72
C PRO A 272 -7.75 16.14 8.05
N TRP A 273 -8.34 15.22 8.83
CA TRP A 273 -8.80 13.90 8.44
C TRP A 273 -9.49 13.86 7.07
N GLY A 274 -10.54 14.66 6.87
CA GLY A 274 -11.29 14.67 5.61
C GLY A 274 -10.48 15.20 4.41
N GLN A 275 -9.52 16.12 4.64
CA GLN A 275 -8.63 16.58 3.58
C GLN A 275 -7.59 15.51 3.22
N ALA A 276 -7.04 14.82 4.23
CA ALA A 276 -6.10 13.72 4.01
C ALA A 276 -6.75 12.58 3.19
N LEU A 277 -8.01 12.24 3.48
CA LEU A 277 -8.75 11.24 2.72
C LEU A 277 -9.04 11.67 1.27
N ARG A 278 -9.40 12.93 1.03
CA ARG A 278 -9.57 13.45 -0.35
C ARG A 278 -8.26 13.43 -1.13
N PHE A 279 -7.16 13.82 -0.48
CA PHE A 279 -5.83 13.74 -1.09
C PHE A 279 -5.43 12.30 -1.42
N ALA A 280 -5.75 11.34 -0.55
CA ALA A 280 -5.57 9.91 -0.80
C ALA A 280 -6.35 9.43 -2.03
N ALA A 281 -7.63 9.81 -2.15
CA ALA A 281 -8.45 9.49 -3.31
C ALA A 281 -7.92 10.12 -4.61
N ALA A 282 -7.43 11.38 -4.54
CA ALA A 282 -6.82 12.05 -5.67
C ALA A 282 -5.52 11.36 -6.12
N THR A 283 -4.66 10.97 -5.17
CA THR A 283 -3.43 10.22 -5.46
C THR A 283 -3.75 8.89 -6.15
N ALA A 284 -4.69 8.11 -5.62
CA ALA A 284 -5.10 6.85 -6.22
C ALA A 284 -5.70 7.03 -7.62
N SER A 285 -6.45 8.12 -7.87
CA SER A 285 -7.03 8.43 -9.18
C SER A 285 -5.98 8.70 -10.25
N LEU A 286 -4.86 9.34 -9.89
CA LEU A 286 -3.72 9.57 -10.80
C LEU A 286 -3.02 8.25 -11.15
N VAL A 287 -2.89 7.36 -10.19
CA VAL A 287 -2.31 6.03 -10.44
C VAL A 287 -3.22 5.21 -11.35
N ALA A 288 -4.53 5.23 -11.15
CA ALA A 288 -5.48 4.50 -12.00
C ALA A 288 -5.49 4.93 -13.48
N ARG A 289 -4.97 6.11 -13.82
CA ARG A 289 -4.95 6.67 -15.19
C ARG A 289 -3.76 6.23 -16.03
N GLY A 290 -2.82 5.51 -15.47
CA GLY A 290 -1.66 4.96 -16.18
C GLY A 290 -1.30 3.56 -15.67
N PRO A 291 -0.37 2.88 -16.32
CA PRO A 291 0.03 1.53 -15.93
C PRO A 291 1.00 1.53 -14.74
N ALA A 292 1.06 0.41 -14.04
CA ALA A 292 1.97 0.09 -12.95
C ALA A 292 1.84 1.04 -11.74
N THR A 293 2.85 1.04 -10.84
CA THR A 293 2.77 1.59 -9.48
C THR A 293 2.55 3.10 -9.40
N LEU A 294 3.05 3.87 -10.35
CA LEU A 294 2.93 5.35 -10.33
C LEU A 294 1.85 5.90 -11.27
N GLY A 295 1.37 5.12 -12.24
CA GLY A 295 0.42 5.60 -13.23
C GLY A 295 0.88 6.89 -13.90
N VAL A 296 0.12 7.98 -13.73
CA VAL A 296 0.47 9.35 -14.21
C VAL A 296 0.76 10.30 -13.04
N LEU A 297 1.05 9.79 -11.87
CA LEU A 297 1.41 10.62 -10.71
C LEU A 297 2.81 11.23 -10.88
N GLU A 298 2.88 12.55 -10.91
CA GLU A 298 4.13 13.30 -11.07
C GLU A 298 4.60 13.99 -9.79
N SER A 299 3.68 14.54 -9.01
CA SER A 299 4.04 15.32 -7.83
C SER A 299 2.91 15.40 -6.78
N TYR A 300 3.28 15.90 -5.60
CA TYR A 300 2.31 16.24 -4.54
C TYR A 300 1.32 17.32 -5.01
N GLU A 301 1.80 18.35 -5.69
CA GLU A 301 1.01 19.49 -6.15
C GLU A 301 -0.04 19.07 -7.19
N GLN A 302 0.30 18.10 -8.07
CA GLN A 302 -0.65 17.53 -9.02
C GLN A 302 -1.81 16.83 -8.27
N ALA A 303 -1.52 15.99 -7.29
CA ALA A 303 -2.55 15.33 -6.48
C ALA A 303 -3.37 16.35 -5.67
N ASP A 304 -2.72 17.39 -5.17
CA ASP A 304 -3.36 18.45 -4.38
C ASP A 304 -4.36 19.27 -5.18
N SER A 305 -4.04 19.57 -6.43
CA SER A 305 -4.95 20.30 -7.33
C SER A 305 -6.26 19.54 -7.58
N ILE A 306 -6.21 18.20 -7.57
CA ILE A 306 -7.39 17.33 -7.73
C ILE A 306 -8.15 17.19 -6.40
N ALA A 307 -7.44 17.17 -5.27
CA ALA A 307 -8.03 17.00 -3.94
C ALA A 307 -8.77 18.26 -3.44
N ALA A 308 -8.48 19.43 -4.02
CA ALA A 308 -9.15 20.68 -3.67
C ALA A 308 -10.67 20.55 -3.94
N PRO A 309 -11.54 21.09 -3.04
CA PRO A 309 -12.95 21.18 -3.36
C PRO A 309 -13.12 22.01 -4.64
N ALA A 310 -14.01 21.57 -5.54
CA ALA A 310 -14.36 22.38 -6.72
C ALA A 310 -14.74 23.78 -6.23
N SER A 311 -14.08 24.81 -6.79
CA SER A 311 -14.45 26.20 -6.54
C SER A 311 -15.89 26.36 -7.06
N GLY A 312 -16.86 26.43 -6.12
CA GLY A 312 -18.26 26.65 -6.44
C GLY A 312 -18.49 28.05 -7.01
#